data_b841613fac6a5661da106e95cb699a95
#
_entry.id   b841613fac6a5661da106e95cb699a95
#
_cell.length_a   1.000
_cell.length_b   1.000
_cell.length_c   1.000
_cell.angle_alpha   90.00
_cell.angle_beta   90.00
_cell.angle_gamma   90.00
#
_symmetry.space_group_name_H-M   'P 1'
#
loop_
_entity.id
_entity.type
_entity.pdbx_description
1 polymer ?
#
loop_
_entity_poly.entity_id
_entity_poly.type
_entity_poly.pdbx_seq_one_letter_code
_entity_poly.pdbx_strand_id
1 'polypeptide(L)'
;QVLVDCPTDSIFITPWWQGTWWRRFGTNERISIELVHSDGNLLGISPLMTRGGVATFIGDTNVYDYMDFPVINGKEEECFEQLWSNLKMMEWDVLDLRSIIENSPSLEFLPHLAKYSGYSVKVKEAEKTPFLRLPKTWDAYVAGLRKKDRHELRRKLRRLNQQAEPIQYL
;
A
#
# COMPACT_ATOMS: atom_id res chain seq x y z
N GLN A 1 3.44 8.35 15.10
CA GLN A 1 2.14 7.96 15.70
C GLN A 1 1.12 7.62 14.62
N VAL A 2 0.90 8.46 13.57
CA VAL A 2 -0.07 8.17 12.49
C VAL A 2 0.13 6.80 11.86
N LEU A 3 1.37 6.36 11.63
CA LEU A 3 1.65 5.03 11.04
C LEU A 3 1.32 3.86 11.99
N VAL A 4 1.32 4.09 13.31
CA VAL A 4 0.96 3.06 14.30
C VAL A 4 -0.55 2.88 14.37
N ASP A 5 -1.28 3.98 14.21
CA ASP A 5 -2.75 4.02 14.31
C ASP A 5 -3.44 3.92 12.93
N CYS A 6 -2.66 3.79 11.86
CA CYS A 6 -3.14 3.64 10.49
C CYS A 6 -3.54 2.18 10.20
N PRO A 7 -4.70 1.93 9.58
CA PRO A 7 -5.12 0.58 9.20
C PRO A 7 -4.24 -0.07 8.13
N THR A 8 -3.50 0.73 7.36
CA THR A 8 -2.58 0.22 6.34
C THR A 8 -1.23 -0.10 6.96
N ASP A 9 -0.97 -1.39 7.20
CA ASP A 9 0.33 -1.88 7.66
C ASP A 9 1.21 -2.25 6.46
N SER A 10 2.00 -1.29 5.98
CA SER A 10 2.90 -1.47 4.85
C SER A 10 4.23 -0.75 5.07
N ILE A 11 5.34 -1.45 4.81
CA ILE A 11 6.67 -0.84 4.84
C ILE A 11 6.80 0.30 3.83
N PHE A 12 6.07 0.23 2.72
CA PHE A 12 6.17 1.19 1.61
C PHE A 12 5.66 2.58 1.97
N ILE A 13 4.74 2.71 2.94
CA ILE A 13 4.24 4.01 3.43
C ILE A 13 5.15 4.61 4.52
N THR A 14 6.21 3.92 4.93
CA THR A 14 7.11 4.43 5.97
C THR A 14 8.07 5.49 5.45
N PRO A 15 8.42 6.51 6.26
CA PRO A 15 9.41 7.52 5.87
C PRO A 15 10.78 6.93 5.56
N TRP A 16 11.13 5.81 6.20
CA TRP A 16 12.39 5.11 5.96
C TRP A 16 12.46 4.57 4.53
N TRP A 17 11.42 3.88 4.06
CA TRP A 17 11.37 3.34 2.71
C TRP A 17 11.29 4.46 1.66
N GLN A 18 10.33 5.38 1.81
CA GLN A 18 10.12 6.49 0.88
C GLN A 18 11.34 7.40 0.77
N GLY A 19 11.97 7.73 1.92
CA GLY A 19 13.19 8.53 1.93
C GLY A 19 14.38 7.81 1.30
N THR A 20 14.48 6.48 1.42
CA THR A 20 15.52 5.69 0.77
C THR A 20 15.33 5.65 -0.74
N TRP A 21 14.10 5.40 -1.19
CA TRP A 21 13.75 5.44 -2.60
C TRP A 21 14.00 6.82 -3.21
N TRP A 22 13.54 7.88 -2.55
CA TRP A 22 13.70 9.26 -3.00
C TRP A 22 15.17 9.66 -3.19
N ARG A 23 16.02 9.38 -2.22
CA ARG A 23 17.46 9.68 -2.32
C ARG A 23 18.13 8.98 -3.50
N ARG A 24 17.61 7.85 -3.93
CA ARG A 24 18.21 7.07 -5.01
C ARG A 24 17.63 7.38 -6.38
N PHE A 25 16.34 7.66 -6.48
CA PHE A 25 15.60 7.69 -7.73
C PHE A 25 14.84 9.00 -7.98
N GLY A 26 14.64 9.85 -7.00
CA GLY A 26 13.84 11.08 -7.06
C GLY A 26 14.53 12.28 -7.75
N THR A 27 15.35 12.07 -8.77
CA THR A 27 16.24 13.11 -9.33
C THR A 27 15.56 14.14 -10.22
N ASN A 28 14.41 13.84 -10.82
CA ASN A 28 13.70 14.72 -11.78
C ASN A 28 12.25 14.99 -11.38
N GLU A 29 11.93 14.79 -10.13
CA GLU A 29 10.57 14.88 -9.60
C GLU A 29 10.52 15.93 -8.49
N ARG A 30 9.35 16.49 -8.29
CA ARG A 30 9.08 17.40 -7.18
C ARG A 30 8.34 16.64 -6.09
N ILE A 31 8.93 16.57 -4.90
CA ILE A 31 8.29 15.99 -3.72
C ILE A 31 7.24 16.97 -3.17
N SER A 32 6.10 16.45 -2.76
CA SER A 32 5.03 17.18 -2.07
C SER A 32 4.49 16.31 -0.94
N ILE A 33 4.93 16.62 0.28
CA ILE A 33 4.43 15.93 1.48
C ILE A 33 3.55 16.92 2.24
N GLU A 34 2.26 16.61 2.29
CA GLU A 34 1.29 17.39 3.03
C GLU A 34 0.93 16.69 4.34
N LEU A 35 0.87 17.47 5.42
CA LEU A 35 0.43 17.00 6.73
C LEU A 35 -0.98 17.50 6.99
N VAL A 36 -1.92 16.59 7.19
CA VAL A 36 -3.32 16.92 7.50
C VAL A 36 -3.50 17.01 9.01
N HIS A 37 -3.89 18.19 9.48
CA HIS A 37 -4.11 18.46 10.91
C HIS A 37 -5.54 18.92 11.18
N SER A 38 -6.07 18.56 12.35
CA SER A 38 -7.29 19.13 12.91
C SER A 38 -7.10 19.32 14.40
N ASP A 39 -7.50 20.48 14.92
CA ASP A 39 -7.38 20.86 16.33
C ASP A 39 -5.97 20.62 16.93
N GLY A 40 -4.94 20.86 16.12
CA GLY A 40 -3.54 20.66 16.51
C GLY A 40 -3.06 19.21 16.48
N ASN A 41 -3.90 18.25 16.12
CA ASN A 41 -3.55 16.85 15.99
C ASN A 41 -3.30 16.48 14.52
N LEU A 42 -2.25 15.71 14.27
CA LEU A 42 -1.97 15.16 12.94
C LEU A 42 -2.93 14.01 12.65
N LEU A 43 -3.76 14.15 11.62
CA LEU A 43 -4.76 13.16 11.19
C LEU A 43 -4.25 12.24 10.07
N GLY A 44 -3.43 12.78 9.18
CA GLY A 44 -2.96 12.02 8.03
C GLY A 44 -1.77 12.66 7.32
N ILE A 45 -1.23 11.94 6.37
CA ILE A 45 -0.07 12.34 5.57
C ILE A 45 -0.34 12.06 4.10
N SER A 46 -0.02 13.04 3.24
CA SER A 46 -0.07 12.90 1.78
C SER A 46 1.35 12.82 1.22
N PRO A 47 1.92 11.63 1.01
CA PRO A 47 3.28 11.47 0.51
C PRO A 47 3.28 11.39 -1.01
N LEU A 48 3.20 12.53 -1.68
CA LEU A 48 3.14 12.60 -3.14
C LEU A 48 4.43 13.15 -3.75
N MET A 49 4.61 12.83 -5.02
CA MET A 49 5.57 13.45 -5.91
C MET A 49 4.88 13.82 -7.23
N THR A 50 5.42 14.82 -7.93
CA THR A 50 4.88 15.29 -9.21
C THR A 50 5.94 15.23 -10.29
N ARG A 51 5.58 14.68 -11.45
CA ARG A 51 6.41 14.60 -12.65
C ARG A 51 5.55 14.88 -13.88
N GLY A 52 5.90 15.91 -14.66
CA GLY A 52 5.22 16.23 -15.91
C GLY A 52 3.70 16.42 -15.76
N GLY A 53 3.25 17.08 -14.69
CA GLY A 53 1.83 17.28 -14.39
C GLY A 53 1.11 16.09 -13.79
N VAL A 54 1.78 14.95 -13.58
CA VAL A 54 1.19 13.77 -12.95
C VAL A 54 1.63 13.69 -11.48
N ALA A 55 0.69 13.74 -10.55
CA ALA A 55 0.91 13.51 -9.13
C ALA A 55 0.69 12.03 -8.79
N THR A 56 1.67 11.42 -8.11
CA THR A 56 1.65 10.01 -7.71
C THR A 56 2.17 9.86 -6.29
N PHE A 57 2.00 8.69 -5.68
CA PHE A 57 2.72 8.36 -4.44
C PHE A 57 4.23 8.37 -4.65
N ILE A 58 5.00 8.71 -3.61
CA ILE A 58 6.47 8.62 -3.62
C ILE A 58 6.87 7.17 -3.79
N GLY A 59 7.47 6.83 -4.92
CA GLY A 59 7.91 5.48 -5.25
C GLY A 59 7.69 5.13 -6.71
N ASP A 60 7.86 3.84 -7.02
CA ASP A 60 7.62 3.28 -8.34
C ASP A 60 6.86 1.96 -8.21
N THR A 61 5.83 1.77 -9.03
CA THR A 61 4.97 0.57 -9.01
C THR A 61 5.71 -0.75 -9.24
N ASN A 62 6.95 -0.70 -9.74
CA ASN A 62 7.80 -1.88 -9.89
C ASN A 62 8.52 -2.28 -8.60
N VAL A 63 8.46 -1.45 -7.55
CA VAL A 63 9.23 -1.66 -6.31
C VAL A 63 8.39 -1.51 -5.04
N TYR A 64 7.11 -1.20 -5.15
CA TYR A 64 6.17 -1.28 -4.04
C TYR A 64 4.93 -2.10 -4.41
N ASP A 65 4.38 -2.82 -3.44
CA ASP A 65 3.17 -3.61 -3.63
C ASP A 65 1.91 -2.81 -3.24
N TYR A 66 2.01 -2.04 -2.15
CA TYR A 66 0.88 -1.30 -1.58
C TYR A 66 1.29 0.11 -1.19
N MET A 67 0.50 1.07 -1.64
CA MET A 67 0.62 2.47 -1.25
C MET A 67 -0.74 3.02 -0.82
N ASP A 68 -0.71 3.98 0.08
CA ASP A 68 -1.92 4.64 0.57
C ASP A 68 -1.58 5.98 1.22
N PHE A 69 -2.61 6.75 1.55
CA PHE A 69 -2.49 7.87 2.47
C PHE A 69 -2.57 7.34 3.91
N PRO A 70 -1.50 7.47 4.72
CA PRO A 70 -1.59 7.16 6.15
C PRO A 70 -2.60 8.08 6.83
N VAL A 71 -3.67 7.51 7.37
CA VAL A 71 -4.74 8.23 8.06
C VAL A 71 -5.02 7.54 9.40
N ILE A 72 -5.28 8.32 10.45
CA ILE A 72 -5.64 7.80 11.77
C ILE A 72 -7.03 7.14 11.70
N ASN A 73 -7.12 5.94 12.23
CA ASN A 73 -8.36 5.17 12.30
C ASN A 73 -9.48 5.93 13.06
N GLY A 74 -10.66 5.98 12.46
CA GLY A 74 -11.83 6.70 12.98
C GLY A 74 -11.84 8.22 12.72
N LYS A 75 -10.89 8.71 11.89
CA LYS A 75 -10.77 10.11 11.45
C LYS A 75 -10.71 10.24 9.93
N GLU A 76 -11.16 9.21 9.23
CA GLU A 76 -11.00 9.10 7.78
C GLU A 76 -11.75 10.23 7.06
N GLU A 77 -13.03 10.45 7.34
CA GLU A 77 -13.85 11.45 6.68
C GLU A 77 -13.24 12.86 6.83
N GLU A 78 -12.97 13.29 8.08
CA GLU A 78 -12.37 14.58 8.38
C GLU A 78 -11.01 14.75 7.68
N CYS A 79 -10.19 13.69 7.71
CA CYS A 79 -8.87 13.70 7.09
C CYS A 79 -8.96 13.80 5.57
N PHE A 80 -9.83 13.03 4.91
CA PHE A 80 -9.93 13.05 3.45
C PHE A 80 -10.56 14.31 2.91
N GLU A 81 -11.48 14.96 3.62
CA GLU A 81 -12.01 16.27 3.25
C GLU A 81 -10.90 17.34 3.24
N GLN A 82 -10.08 17.37 4.28
CA GLN A 82 -8.96 18.30 4.37
C GLN A 82 -7.86 17.95 3.35
N LEU A 83 -7.53 16.67 3.24
CA LEU A 83 -6.57 16.16 2.25
C LEU A 83 -6.98 16.57 0.83
N TRP A 84 -8.25 16.36 0.47
CA TRP A 84 -8.77 16.75 -0.84
C TRP A 84 -8.69 18.26 -1.08
N SER A 85 -8.95 19.05 -0.05
CA SER A 85 -8.80 20.52 -0.12
C SER A 85 -7.35 20.91 -0.40
N ASN A 86 -6.38 20.26 0.24
CA ASN A 86 -4.96 20.48 -0.01
C ASN A 86 -4.55 20.02 -1.42
N LEU A 87 -5.01 18.85 -1.85
CA LEU A 87 -4.72 18.31 -3.19
C LEU A 87 -5.19 19.23 -4.31
N LYS A 88 -6.34 19.89 -4.15
CA LYS A 88 -6.85 20.88 -5.12
C LYS A 88 -5.98 22.15 -5.22
N MET A 89 -5.18 22.44 -4.21
CA MET A 89 -4.27 23.61 -4.22
C MET A 89 -2.91 23.28 -4.87
N MET A 90 -2.62 22.00 -5.09
CA MET A 90 -1.41 21.56 -5.77
C MET A 90 -1.56 21.70 -7.29
N GLU A 91 -0.43 21.91 -7.97
CA GLU A 91 -0.35 21.91 -9.44
C GLU A 91 -0.22 20.47 -9.98
N TRP A 92 -1.29 19.94 -10.55
CA TRP A 92 -1.30 18.66 -11.27
C TRP A 92 -2.42 18.64 -12.32
N ASP A 93 -2.19 17.92 -13.40
CA ASP A 93 -3.19 17.62 -14.44
C ASP A 93 -3.89 16.29 -14.18
N VAL A 94 -3.14 15.34 -13.62
CA VAL A 94 -3.60 13.98 -13.32
C VAL A 94 -3.12 13.57 -11.92
N LEU A 95 -4.03 13.05 -11.10
CA LEU A 95 -3.73 12.37 -9.86
C LEU A 95 -3.83 10.86 -10.10
N ASP A 96 -2.67 10.17 -10.23
CA ASP A 96 -2.58 8.74 -10.53
C ASP A 96 -2.12 7.95 -9.29
N LEU A 97 -3.08 7.48 -8.53
CA LEU A 97 -2.86 6.74 -7.29
C LEU A 97 -2.98 5.24 -7.53
N ARG A 98 -1.85 4.56 -7.55
CA ARG A 98 -1.79 3.11 -7.84
C ARG A 98 -1.53 2.28 -6.60
N SER A 99 -1.85 0.99 -6.70
CA SER A 99 -1.60 -0.03 -5.67
C SER A 99 -2.30 0.25 -4.32
N ILE A 100 -3.45 0.92 -4.36
CA ILE A 100 -4.30 1.08 -3.19
C ILE A 100 -5.06 -0.23 -2.95
N ILE A 101 -5.07 -0.70 -1.70
CA ILE A 101 -5.78 -1.92 -1.28
C ILE A 101 -7.29 -1.71 -1.40
N GLU A 102 -8.03 -2.73 -1.85
CA GLU A 102 -9.48 -2.64 -2.15
C GLU A 102 -10.34 -2.13 -0.99
N ASN A 103 -9.95 -2.37 0.25
CA ASN A 103 -10.68 -1.93 1.45
C ASN A 103 -10.13 -0.62 2.05
N SER A 104 -9.30 0.12 1.31
CA SER A 104 -8.75 1.38 1.78
C SER A 104 -9.81 2.48 1.84
N PRO A 105 -9.84 3.29 2.91
CA PRO A 105 -10.64 4.51 2.97
C PRO A 105 -10.37 5.47 1.80
N SER A 106 -9.16 5.47 1.24
CA SER A 106 -8.83 6.27 0.05
C SER A 106 -9.74 5.98 -1.14
N LEU A 107 -10.13 4.71 -1.35
CA LEU A 107 -11.06 4.31 -2.42
C LEU A 107 -12.51 4.64 -2.11
N GLU A 108 -12.85 4.80 -0.85
CA GLU A 108 -14.19 5.22 -0.42
C GLU A 108 -14.35 6.74 -0.60
N PHE A 109 -13.45 7.53 -0.01
CA PHE A 109 -13.63 8.98 0.09
C PHE A 109 -13.17 9.75 -1.15
N LEU A 110 -11.96 9.51 -1.67
CA LEU A 110 -11.39 10.34 -2.75
C LEU A 110 -12.21 10.34 -4.04
N PRO A 111 -12.72 9.20 -4.54
CA PRO A 111 -13.54 9.18 -5.74
C PRO A 111 -14.82 10.02 -5.62
N HIS A 112 -15.44 10.06 -4.44
CA HIS A 112 -16.63 10.86 -4.17
C HIS A 112 -16.30 12.35 -4.14
N LEU A 113 -15.28 12.75 -3.39
CA LEU A 113 -14.82 14.14 -3.26
C LEU A 113 -14.38 14.73 -4.61
N ALA A 114 -13.65 13.93 -5.39
CA ALA A 114 -13.19 14.34 -6.72
C ALA A 114 -14.36 14.55 -7.69
N LYS A 115 -15.30 13.60 -7.77
CA LYS A 115 -16.50 13.72 -8.61
C LYS A 115 -17.37 14.90 -8.21
N TYR A 116 -17.60 15.09 -6.91
CA TYR A 116 -18.34 16.25 -6.40
C TYR A 116 -17.71 17.59 -6.77
N SER A 117 -16.39 17.62 -6.86
CA SER A 117 -15.61 18.79 -7.29
C SER A 117 -15.49 18.92 -8.83
N GLY A 118 -16.17 18.08 -9.62
CA GLY A 118 -16.21 18.15 -11.09
C GLY A 118 -15.04 17.45 -11.80
N TYR A 119 -14.22 16.67 -11.10
CA TYR A 119 -13.13 15.91 -11.71
C TYR A 119 -13.63 14.59 -12.33
N SER A 120 -13.01 14.19 -13.42
CA SER A 120 -13.20 12.86 -14.00
C SER A 120 -12.45 11.82 -13.19
N VAL A 121 -13.14 10.78 -12.73
CA VAL A 121 -12.55 9.74 -11.89
C VAL A 121 -12.68 8.38 -12.55
N LYS A 122 -11.56 7.63 -12.59
CA LYS A 122 -11.50 6.27 -13.09
C LYS A 122 -10.85 5.35 -12.04
N VAL A 123 -11.62 4.42 -11.51
CA VAL A 123 -11.10 3.36 -10.64
C VAL A 123 -10.98 2.07 -11.45
N LYS A 124 -9.84 1.39 -11.33
CA LYS A 124 -9.57 0.11 -12.01
C LYS A 124 -8.98 -0.88 -11.02
N GLU A 125 -9.42 -2.13 -11.08
CA GLU A 125 -8.68 -3.24 -10.50
C GLU A 125 -7.36 -3.39 -11.26
N ALA A 126 -6.22 -3.32 -10.55
CA ALA A 126 -4.89 -3.45 -11.13
C ALA A 126 -4.45 -4.91 -11.15
N GLU A 127 -4.41 -5.52 -9.95
CA GLU A 127 -3.96 -6.90 -9.75
C GLU A 127 -4.72 -7.55 -8.59
N LYS A 128 -4.68 -8.89 -8.54
CA LYS A 128 -5.20 -9.67 -7.41
C LYS A 128 -4.05 -10.30 -6.67
N THR A 129 -3.88 -9.92 -5.42
CA THR A 129 -2.89 -10.53 -4.54
C THR A 129 -3.56 -11.61 -3.68
N PRO A 130 -3.36 -12.89 -4.00
CA PRO A 130 -3.90 -13.96 -3.17
C PRO A 130 -3.16 -14.01 -1.84
N PHE A 131 -3.89 -14.11 -0.75
CA PHE A 131 -3.31 -14.34 0.58
C PHE A 131 -3.86 -15.62 1.21
N LEU A 132 -3.07 -16.19 2.09
CA LEU A 132 -3.44 -17.37 2.86
C LEU A 132 -3.31 -17.08 4.35
N ARG A 133 -4.41 -17.21 5.09
CA ARG A 133 -4.34 -17.23 6.55
C ARG A 133 -3.72 -18.55 6.98
N LEU A 134 -2.49 -18.49 7.47
CA LEU A 134 -1.80 -19.67 7.96
C LEU A 134 -2.48 -20.21 9.22
N PRO A 135 -2.79 -21.51 9.30
CA PRO A 135 -3.23 -22.14 10.53
C PRO A 135 -2.09 -22.17 11.57
N LYS A 136 -2.43 -22.44 12.83
CA LYS A 136 -1.47 -22.38 13.94
C LYS A 136 -0.32 -23.38 13.83
N THR A 137 -0.47 -24.46 13.06
CA THR A 137 0.56 -25.51 12.94
C THR A 137 0.75 -25.92 11.49
N TRP A 138 1.96 -26.38 11.17
CA TRP A 138 2.29 -26.96 9.89
C TRP A 138 1.39 -28.16 9.52
N ASP A 139 1.11 -29.04 10.47
CA ASP A 139 0.26 -30.19 10.24
C ASP A 139 -1.17 -29.81 9.87
N ALA A 140 -1.72 -28.77 10.52
CA ALA A 140 -3.03 -28.23 10.19
C ALA A 140 -3.03 -27.60 8.77
N TYR A 141 -1.96 -26.91 8.39
CA TYR A 141 -1.79 -26.40 7.02
C TYR A 141 -1.79 -27.55 6.00
N VAL A 142 -0.95 -28.56 6.22
CA VAL A 142 -0.85 -29.71 5.32
C VAL A 142 -2.16 -30.49 5.24
N ALA A 143 -2.87 -30.64 6.35
CA ALA A 143 -4.17 -31.30 6.40
C ALA A 143 -5.25 -30.56 5.57
N GLY A 144 -5.20 -29.23 5.55
CA GLY A 144 -6.10 -28.37 4.79
C GLY A 144 -5.89 -28.39 3.27
N LEU A 145 -4.73 -28.86 2.78
CA LEU A 145 -4.44 -28.96 1.36
C LEU A 145 -5.30 -30.04 0.69
N ARG A 146 -5.64 -29.84 -0.59
CA ARG A 146 -6.26 -30.90 -1.41
C ARG A 146 -5.36 -32.13 -1.46
N LYS A 147 -5.94 -33.31 -1.59
CA LYS A 147 -5.23 -34.58 -1.58
C LYS A 147 -4.01 -34.60 -2.53
N LYS A 148 -4.18 -34.10 -3.75
CA LYS A 148 -3.11 -34.02 -4.77
C LYS A 148 -1.97 -33.11 -4.29
N ASP A 149 -2.27 -31.94 -3.82
CA ASP A 149 -1.28 -30.93 -3.40
C ASP A 149 -0.51 -31.41 -2.16
N ARG A 150 -1.20 -32.04 -1.21
CA ARG A 150 -0.61 -32.66 -0.03
C ARG A 150 0.36 -33.80 -0.38
N HIS A 151 -0.01 -34.65 -1.33
CA HIS A 151 0.88 -35.72 -1.83
C HIS A 151 2.12 -35.15 -2.51
N GLU A 152 1.95 -34.15 -3.35
CA GLU A 152 3.04 -33.50 -4.05
C GLU A 152 4.00 -32.80 -3.09
N LEU A 153 3.47 -32.05 -2.12
CA LEU A 153 4.27 -31.39 -1.08
C LEU A 153 5.11 -32.42 -0.30
N ARG A 154 4.47 -33.48 0.19
CA ARG A 154 5.19 -34.57 0.92
C ARG A 154 6.25 -35.25 0.07
N ARG A 155 5.99 -35.43 -1.21
CA ARG A 155 6.97 -36.00 -2.15
C ARG A 155 8.18 -35.10 -2.31
N LYS A 156 7.96 -33.80 -2.49
CA LYS A 156 9.02 -32.76 -2.62
C LYS A 156 9.85 -32.68 -1.35
N LEU A 157 9.22 -32.65 -0.18
CA LEU A 157 9.92 -32.59 1.11
C LEU A 157 10.79 -33.84 1.33
N ARG A 158 10.30 -35.04 1.00
CA ARG A 158 11.14 -36.27 1.08
C ARG A 158 12.35 -36.20 0.17
N ARG A 159 12.20 -35.72 -1.08
CA ARG A 159 13.33 -35.54 -2.00
C ARG A 159 14.34 -34.55 -1.46
N LEU A 160 13.86 -33.42 -0.89
CA LEU A 160 14.71 -32.41 -0.29
C LEU A 160 15.54 -32.99 0.86
N ASN A 161 14.90 -33.75 1.76
CA ASN A 161 15.56 -34.36 2.92
C ASN A 161 16.52 -35.52 2.54
N GLN A 162 16.46 -36.00 1.29
CA GLN A 162 17.36 -37.04 0.77
C GLN A 162 18.60 -36.49 0.06
N GLN A 163 18.73 -35.17 -0.04
CA GLN A 163 19.92 -34.53 -0.61
C GLN A 163 21.11 -34.67 0.35
N ALA A 164 22.32 -34.82 -0.23
CA ALA A 164 23.53 -35.06 0.52
C ALA A 164 23.95 -33.91 1.44
N GLU A 165 23.49 -32.66 1.15
CA GLU A 165 23.70 -31.50 1.99
C GLU A 165 22.37 -31.11 2.66
N PRO A 166 22.27 -31.17 3.99
CA PRO A 166 21.07 -30.76 4.70
C PRO A 166 20.84 -29.25 4.52
N ILE A 167 19.63 -28.88 4.08
CA ILE A 167 19.22 -27.47 4.02
C ILE A 167 18.91 -27.02 5.44
N GLN A 168 19.69 -26.04 5.92
CA GLN A 168 19.41 -25.35 7.18
C GLN A 168 18.46 -24.18 6.91
N TYR A 169 17.36 -24.13 7.63
CA TYR A 169 16.48 -22.96 7.68
C TYR A 169 17.02 -22.02 8.76
N LEU A 170 17.30 -20.78 8.38
CA LEU A 170 17.67 -19.71 9.31
C LEU A 170 16.42 -19.06 9.88
#